data_cb60c89ff079733c5d6689945e777b52
#
_entry.id   cb60c89ff079733c5d6689945e777b52
#
_cell.length_a   1.000
_cell.length_b   1.000
_cell.length_c   1.000
_cell.angle_alpha   90.00
_cell.angle_beta   90.00
_cell.angle_gamma   90.00
#
_symmetry.space_group_name_H-M   'P 1'
#
loop_
_entity.id
_entity.type
_entity.pdbx_description
1 polymer ?
#
loop_
_entity_poly.entity_id
_entity_poly.type
_entity_poly.pdbx_seq_one_letter_code
_entity_poly.pdbx_strand_id
1 'polypeptide(L)'
;LKAVAAELAADGTGLDSPELVAVGHRVVHGGTRFTRPTVIDDEVLAEIRKLIPLAPLHNPANVTGIEVARSLRADVPQVAVFDTAFHSTMPEYAARYAIDAATADAYSVRRYGFHGTSHAYVSRATAALLGRPVEDVNVIVLHLGNGASASAVRGGVCVETSMGMTPLEGLVMGTRSGDLDPAVVFHLARVGGLSVDEIDSLLNKKSGLLGMCGDNDMREVLRRAGEGDGTARLAFDTYVHRLKKYIGAYSAVLGRVDAVAFTAGVGENAHQVREAAIDGLAELGLVLDLDANAARSPRPRLVSADHARVAVAVVPTDEELEIATQAYALVTQ
;
A
#
# COMPACT_ATOMS: atom_id res chain seq x y z
N LEU A 1 22.99 4.67 5.41
CA LEU A 1 23.61 3.47 4.81
C LEU A 1 24.91 3.06 5.51
N LYS A 2 25.90 3.96 5.73
CA LYS A 2 27.16 3.57 6.42
C LYS A 2 26.94 3.00 7.83
N ALA A 3 26.01 3.56 8.61
CA ALA A 3 25.67 3.04 9.94
C ALA A 3 24.99 1.66 9.85
N VAL A 4 24.04 1.49 8.91
CA VAL A 4 23.39 0.20 8.65
C VAL A 4 24.40 -0.84 8.17
N ALA A 5 25.31 -0.46 7.27
CA ALA A 5 26.39 -1.35 6.80
C ALA A 5 27.30 -1.83 7.94
N ALA A 6 27.61 -0.94 8.91
CA ALA A 6 28.42 -1.30 10.07
C ALA A 6 27.70 -2.27 11.02
N GLU A 7 26.38 -2.11 11.17
CA GLU A 7 25.55 -2.98 12.02
C GLU A 7 25.38 -4.37 11.39
N LEU A 8 25.12 -4.45 10.09
CA LEU A 8 25.09 -5.72 9.34
C LEU A 8 26.45 -6.44 9.36
N ALA A 9 27.55 -5.72 9.31
CA ALA A 9 28.88 -6.31 9.39
C ALA A 9 29.16 -6.97 10.77
N ALA A 10 28.58 -6.42 11.85
CA ALA A 10 28.71 -6.98 13.19
C ALA A 10 27.99 -8.35 13.33
N ASP A 11 26.92 -8.57 12.57
CA ASP A 11 26.16 -9.82 12.55
C ASP A 11 26.67 -10.85 11.50
N GLY A 12 27.78 -10.55 10.83
CA GLY A 12 28.36 -11.43 9.79
C GLY A 12 27.60 -11.43 8.45
N THR A 13 26.56 -10.60 8.31
CA THR A 13 25.76 -10.41 7.09
C THR A 13 26.09 -9.10 6.38
N GLY A 14 27.35 -8.63 6.54
CA GLY A 14 27.80 -7.34 6.02
C GLY A 14 27.68 -7.22 4.50
N LEU A 15 27.60 -5.96 4.05
CA LEU A 15 27.61 -5.66 2.62
C LEU A 15 28.85 -6.24 1.89
N ASP A 16 29.94 -6.53 2.62
CA ASP A 16 31.17 -7.12 2.08
C ASP A 16 31.12 -8.66 1.99
N SER A 17 30.00 -9.28 2.40
CA SER A 17 29.84 -10.74 2.33
C SER A 17 29.98 -11.23 0.89
N PRO A 18 30.79 -12.28 0.64
CA PRO A 18 30.87 -12.93 -0.68
C PRO A 18 29.57 -13.66 -1.05
N GLU A 19 28.68 -13.89 -0.08
CA GLU A 19 27.37 -14.52 -0.29
C GLU A 19 26.30 -13.52 -0.77
N LEU A 20 26.60 -12.21 -0.77
CA LEU A 20 25.68 -11.19 -1.27
C LEU A 20 25.59 -11.25 -2.79
N VAL A 21 24.47 -11.75 -3.31
CA VAL A 21 24.25 -11.98 -4.76
C VAL A 21 23.50 -10.84 -5.46
N ALA A 22 22.78 -10.01 -4.69
CA ALA A 22 22.04 -8.85 -5.22
C ALA A 22 21.74 -7.84 -4.10
N VAL A 23 21.49 -6.58 -4.49
CA VAL A 23 20.90 -5.55 -3.63
C VAL A 23 19.53 -5.16 -4.20
N GLY A 24 18.47 -5.43 -3.44
CA GLY A 24 17.12 -5.03 -3.79
C GLY A 24 16.80 -3.60 -3.36
N HIS A 25 16.22 -2.80 -4.24
CA HIS A 25 15.80 -1.44 -3.98
C HIS A 25 14.30 -1.30 -4.15
N ARG A 26 13.61 -0.84 -3.13
CA ARG A 26 12.26 -0.34 -3.30
C ARG A 26 12.30 0.96 -4.10
N VAL A 27 11.55 1.03 -5.18
CA VAL A 27 11.31 2.24 -5.96
C VAL A 27 9.81 2.49 -6.00
N VAL A 28 9.38 3.68 -5.55
CA VAL A 28 7.95 3.93 -5.36
C VAL A 28 7.19 3.96 -6.67
N HIS A 29 7.74 4.58 -7.73
CA HIS A 29 7.01 4.72 -8.98
C HIS A 29 7.80 4.21 -10.18
N GLY A 30 7.24 3.20 -10.86
CA GLY A 30 7.81 2.58 -12.06
C GLY A 30 7.20 3.08 -13.39
N GLY A 31 6.18 3.95 -13.33
CA GLY A 31 5.44 4.39 -14.52
C GLY A 31 4.74 3.22 -15.22
N THR A 32 4.60 3.34 -16.52
CA THR A 32 4.11 2.25 -17.38
C THR A 32 5.24 1.37 -17.91
N ARG A 33 6.49 1.79 -17.76
CA ARG A 33 7.67 1.09 -18.28
C ARG A 33 8.10 -0.09 -17.41
N PHE A 34 8.08 0.12 -16.08
CA PHE A 34 8.59 -0.88 -15.14
C PHE A 34 7.44 -1.64 -14.46
N THR A 35 7.08 -2.76 -15.06
CA THR A 35 5.99 -3.65 -14.62
C THR A 35 6.48 -4.92 -13.92
N ARG A 36 7.81 -5.04 -13.72
CA ARG A 36 8.48 -6.18 -13.08
C ARG A 36 9.80 -5.74 -12.46
N PRO A 37 10.40 -6.53 -11.58
CA PRO A 37 11.76 -6.29 -11.07
C PRO A 37 12.75 -6.12 -12.22
N THR A 38 13.67 -5.17 -12.10
CA THR A 38 14.58 -4.81 -13.19
C THR A 38 15.99 -4.57 -12.64
N VAL A 39 17.01 -5.17 -13.27
CA VAL A 39 18.41 -4.87 -12.97
C VAL A 39 18.71 -3.43 -13.35
N ILE A 40 19.35 -2.69 -12.44
CA ILE A 40 19.62 -1.26 -12.59
C ILE A 40 20.96 -1.06 -13.30
N ASP A 41 20.91 -0.69 -14.55
CA ASP A 41 22.01 -0.08 -15.29
C ASP A 41 21.87 1.45 -15.34
N ASP A 42 22.69 2.13 -16.14
CA ASP A 42 22.64 3.59 -16.26
C ASP A 42 21.39 4.05 -17.02
N GLU A 43 20.88 3.26 -17.96
CA GLU A 43 19.63 3.57 -18.68
C GLU A 43 18.43 3.46 -17.74
N VAL A 44 18.32 2.37 -17.00
CA VAL A 44 17.25 2.17 -16.01
C VAL A 44 17.26 3.28 -14.96
N LEU A 45 18.45 3.65 -14.45
CA LEU A 45 18.56 4.73 -13.48
C LEU A 45 18.13 6.10 -14.08
N ALA A 46 18.49 6.36 -15.33
CA ALA A 46 18.04 7.57 -16.04
C ALA A 46 16.52 7.60 -16.22
N GLU A 47 15.91 6.46 -16.53
CA GLU A 47 14.44 6.36 -16.64
C GLU A 47 13.74 6.54 -15.29
N ILE A 48 14.27 5.97 -14.20
CA ILE A 48 13.72 6.20 -12.85
C ILE A 48 13.76 7.70 -12.50
N ARG A 49 14.82 8.43 -12.89
CA ARG A 49 14.89 9.89 -12.71
C ARG A 49 13.82 10.64 -13.48
N LYS A 50 13.47 10.20 -14.70
CA LYS A 50 12.38 10.80 -15.49
C LYS A 50 11.00 10.64 -14.84
N LEU A 51 10.84 9.63 -13.96
CA LEU A 51 9.60 9.39 -13.23
C LEU A 51 9.47 10.24 -11.94
N ILE A 52 10.48 11.05 -11.58
CA ILE A 52 10.43 11.93 -10.41
C ILE A 52 9.17 12.83 -10.40
N PRO A 53 8.70 13.42 -11.51
CA PRO A 53 7.47 14.21 -11.49
C PRO A 53 6.20 13.44 -11.06
N LEU A 54 6.17 12.10 -11.22
CA LEU A 54 5.06 11.26 -10.76
C LEU A 54 5.15 10.89 -9.27
N ALA A 55 6.35 10.95 -8.67
CA ALA A 55 6.59 10.67 -7.26
C ALA A 55 7.66 11.61 -6.68
N PRO A 56 7.42 12.93 -6.65
CA PRO A 56 8.44 13.92 -6.29
C PRO A 56 8.90 13.83 -4.83
N LEU A 57 8.09 13.25 -3.95
CA LEU A 57 8.42 13.06 -2.54
C LEU A 57 9.22 11.79 -2.26
N HIS A 58 9.30 10.83 -3.21
CA HIS A 58 9.85 9.49 -2.96
C HIS A 58 10.97 9.11 -3.93
N ASN A 59 10.74 9.19 -5.24
CA ASN A 59 11.73 8.76 -6.23
C ASN A 59 13.11 9.45 -6.12
N PRO A 60 13.25 10.75 -5.73
CA PRO A 60 14.56 11.34 -5.51
C PRO A 60 15.38 10.60 -4.44
N ALA A 61 14.75 10.26 -3.32
CA ALA A 61 15.42 9.50 -2.25
C ALA A 61 15.78 8.08 -2.69
N ASN A 62 14.90 7.43 -3.49
CA ASN A 62 15.19 6.11 -4.07
C ASN A 62 16.42 6.16 -5.00
N VAL A 63 16.50 7.15 -5.89
CA VAL A 63 17.66 7.36 -6.78
C VAL A 63 18.94 7.52 -5.97
N THR A 64 18.93 8.39 -4.96
CA THR A 64 20.09 8.60 -4.08
C THR A 64 20.50 7.29 -3.39
N GLY A 65 19.56 6.49 -2.89
CA GLY A 65 19.83 5.19 -2.27
C GLY A 65 20.51 4.21 -3.24
N ILE A 66 20.01 4.15 -4.48
CA ILE A 66 20.58 3.31 -5.54
C ILE A 66 22.02 3.74 -5.86
N GLU A 67 22.27 5.04 -6.06
CA GLU A 67 23.61 5.58 -6.37
C GLU A 67 24.62 5.25 -5.28
N VAL A 68 24.25 5.43 -4.01
CA VAL A 68 25.09 5.10 -2.89
C VAL A 68 25.38 3.60 -2.82
N ALA A 69 24.38 2.73 -2.99
CA ALA A 69 24.60 1.28 -2.98
C ALA A 69 25.49 0.83 -4.14
N ARG A 70 25.28 1.36 -5.34
CA ARG A 70 26.16 1.10 -6.51
C ARG A 70 27.59 1.55 -6.27
N SER A 71 27.82 2.65 -5.55
CA SER A 71 29.17 3.11 -5.23
C SER A 71 29.88 2.22 -4.19
N LEU A 72 29.13 1.56 -3.31
CA LEU A 72 29.65 0.67 -2.28
C LEU A 72 29.90 -0.75 -2.80
N ARG A 73 29.04 -1.24 -3.70
CA ARG A 73 29.07 -2.61 -4.25
C ARG A 73 28.78 -2.59 -5.75
N ALA A 74 29.71 -2.02 -6.50
CA ALA A 74 29.64 -2.00 -7.97
C ALA A 74 29.72 -3.39 -8.62
N ASP A 75 30.25 -4.36 -7.91
CA ASP A 75 30.42 -5.77 -8.29
C ASP A 75 29.14 -6.61 -8.14
N VAL A 76 28.12 -6.10 -7.40
CA VAL A 76 26.88 -6.83 -7.11
C VAL A 76 25.72 -6.21 -7.89
N PRO A 77 24.89 -7.02 -8.58
CA PRO A 77 23.70 -6.54 -9.25
C PRO A 77 22.77 -5.74 -8.32
N GLN A 78 22.32 -4.59 -8.79
CA GLN A 78 21.33 -3.77 -8.11
C GLN A 78 19.98 -3.99 -8.80
N VAL A 79 18.91 -4.29 -8.06
CA VAL A 79 17.60 -4.61 -8.60
C VAL A 79 16.55 -3.64 -8.08
N ALA A 80 15.85 -2.95 -8.98
CA ALA A 80 14.69 -2.14 -8.64
C ALA A 80 13.43 -3.01 -8.57
N VAL A 81 12.70 -2.90 -7.46
CA VAL A 81 11.37 -3.46 -7.26
C VAL A 81 10.41 -2.30 -7.05
N PHE A 82 9.40 -2.22 -7.93
CA PHE A 82 8.53 -1.04 -8.00
C PHE A 82 7.21 -1.28 -7.27
N ASP A 83 6.79 -0.32 -6.42
CA ASP A 83 5.50 -0.38 -5.73
C ASP A 83 4.31 -0.44 -6.69
N THR A 84 4.47 0.17 -7.88
CA THR A 84 3.43 0.19 -8.92
C THR A 84 3.36 -1.10 -9.74
N ALA A 85 4.39 -1.94 -9.72
CA ALA A 85 4.52 -3.08 -10.62
C ALA A 85 3.41 -4.13 -10.44
N PHE A 86 3.05 -4.46 -9.21
CA PHE A 86 1.98 -5.43 -8.91
C PHE A 86 0.62 -5.00 -9.48
N HIS A 87 0.37 -3.70 -9.56
CA HIS A 87 -0.86 -3.12 -10.05
C HIS A 87 -0.88 -2.93 -11.58
N SER A 88 0.22 -3.19 -12.28
CA SER A 88 0.30 -3.06 -13.74
C SER A 88 -0.60 -4.04 -14.49
N THR A 89 -1.08 -5.07 -13.80
CA THR A 89 -2.01 -6.08 -14.32
C THR A 89 -3.47 -5.63 -14.33
N MET A 90 -3.79 -4.47 -13.75
CA MET A 90 -5.15 -3.93 -13.81
C MET A 90 -5.62 -3.79 -15.26
N PRO A 91 -6.87 -4.21 -15.55
CA PRO A 91 -7.44 -3.99 -16.87
C PRO A 91 -7.56 -2.49 -17.16
N GLU A 92 -7.46 -2.11 -18.44
CA GLU A 92 -7.40 -0.71 -18.85
C GLU A 92 -8.60 0.11 -18.33
N TYR A 93 -9.80 -0.48 -18.31
CA TYR A 93 -11.01 0.18 -17.81
C TYR A 93 -10.98 0.47 -16.29
N ALA A 94 -10.15 -0.23 -15.52
CA ALA A 94 -9.93 0.04 -14.09
C ALA A 94 -8.79 1.04 -13.86
N ALA A 95 -7.81 1.08 -14.79
CA ALA A 95 -6.66 1.95 -14.69
C ALA A 95 -6.89 3.36 -15.25
N ARG A 96 -7.81 3.55 -16.18
CA ARG A 96 -8.09 4.86 -16.78
C ARG A 96 -9.05 5.70 -15.92
N TYR A 97 -8.75 6.99 -15.85
CA TYR A 97 -9.71 7.99 -15.41
C TYR A 97 -10.58 8.44 -16.61
N ALA A 98 -11.85 8.71 -16.37
CA ALA A 98 -12.79 9.14 -17.40
C ALA A 98 -12.63 10.65 -17.73
N ILE A 99 -11.44 11.04 -18.18
CA ILE A 99 -11.13 12.37 -18.68
C ILE A 99 -10.80 12.29 -20.18
N ASP A 100 -10.60 13.45 -20.83
CA ASP A 100 -10.19 13.48 -22.23
C ASP A 100 -8.96 12.57 -22.48
N ALA A 101 -9.11 11.65 -23.44
CA ALA A 101 -8.10 10.61 -23.66
C ALA A 101 -6.77 11.19 -24.15
N ALA A 102 -6.80 12.20 -25.02
CA ALA A 102 -5.58 12.83 -25.53
C ALA A 102 -4.81 13.54 -24.40
N THR A 103 -5.53 14.19 -23.49
CA THR A 103 -4.94 14.81 -22.29
C THR A 103 -4.37 13.76 -21.35
N ALA A 104 -5.12 12.67 -21.09
CA ALA A 104 -4.64 11.58 -20.24
C ALA A 104 -3.34 10.97 -20.77
N ASP A 105 -3.28 10.69 -22.07
CA ASP A 105 -2.12 10.08 -22.70
C ASP A 105 -0.90 11.04 -22.72
N ALA A 106 -1.13 12.33 -23.03
CA ALA A 106 -0.07 13.35 -23.09
C ALA A 106 0.63 13.55 -21.73
N TYR A 107 -0.11 13.42 -20.62
CA TYR A 107 0.40 13.64 -19.27
C TYR A 107 0.53 12.35 -18.44
N SER A 108 0.38 11.18 -19.06
CA SER A 108 0.46 9.88 -18.39
C SER A 108 -0.50 9.75 -17.20
N VAL A 109 -1.71 10.32 -17.31
CA VAL A 109 -2.73 10.33 -16.26
C VAL A 109 -3.49 9.01 -16.28
N ARG A 110 -3.20 8.17 -15.31
CA ARG A 110 -3.87 6.90 -15.07
C ARG A 110 -3.68 6.46 -13.61
N ARG A 111 -4.42 5.47 -13.18
CA ARG A 111 -4.18 4.78 -11.91
C ARG A 111 -2.96 3.89 -12.04
N TYR A 112 -2.00 4.03 -11.12
CA TYR A 112 -0.81 3.18 -11.01
C TYR A 112 -0.90 2.26 -9.80
N GLY A 113 -1.42 2.75 -8.67
CA GLY A 113 -1.43 2.01 -7.41
C GLY A 113 -0.06 1.98 -6.73
N PHE A 114 -0.06 1.71 -5.42
CA PHE A 114 1.17 1.70 -4.59
C PHE A 114 1.07 0.61 -3.52
N HIS A 115 2.11 0.42 -2.72
CA HIS A 115 2.27 -0.68 -1.78
C HIS A 115 2.21 -2.06 -2.47
N GLY A 116 2.59 -2.14 -3.74
CA GLY A 116 2.44 -3.35 -4.55
C GLY A 116 3.21 -4.54 -3.98
N THR A 117 4.40 -4.32 -3.41
CA THR A 117 5.17 -5.35 -2.72
C THR A 117 4.39 -5.97 -1.56
N SER A 118 3.78 -5.13 -0.72
CA SER A 118 2.92 -5.59 0.38
C SER A 118 1.68 -6.32 -0.13
N HIS A 119 0.94 -5.75 -1.09
CA HIS A 119 -0.24 -6.39 -1.66
C HIS A 119 0.06 -7.75 -2.29
N ALA A 120 1.16 -7.87 -3.01
CA ALA A 120 1.63 -9.13 -3.60
C ALA A 120 1.96 -10.17 -2.53
N TYR A 121 2.76 -9.80 -1.54
CA TYR A 121 3.14 -10.66 -0.43
C TYR A 121 1.92 -11.16 0.34
N VAL A 122 1.06 -10.23 0.79
CA VAL A 122 -0.10 -10.54 1.63
C VAL A 122 -1.12 -11.40 0.89
N SER A 123 -1.32 -11.17 -0.43
CA SER A 123 -2.24 -12.00 -1.21
C SER A 123 -1.79 -13.47 -1.28
N ARG A 124 -0.49 -13.72 -1.49
CA ARG A 124 0.09 -15.08 -1.49
C ARG A 124 0.08 -15.71 -0.11
N ALA A 125 0.46 -14.95 0.92
CA ALA A 125 0.45 -15.42 2.31
C ALA A 125 -0.98 -15.76 2.78
N THR A 126 -2.00 -15.02 2.32
CA THR A 126 -3.40 -15.33 2.59
C THR A 126 -3.83 -16.62 1.92
N ALA A 127 -3.46 -16.86 0.66
CA ALA A 127 -3.75 -18.12 -0.03
C ALA A 127 -3.10 -19.32 0.69
N ALA A 128 -1.84 -19.17 1.11
CA ALA A 128 -1.14 -20.19 1.90
C ALA A 128 -1.81 -20.44 3.26
N LEU A 129 -2.28 -19.38 3.95
CA LEU A 129 -3.01 -19.48 5.21
C LEU A 129 -4.35 -20.24 5.04
N LEU A 130 -5.00 -20.11 3.88
CA LEU A 130 -6.21 -20.84 3.52
C LEU A 130 -5.92 -22.27 3.03
N GLY A 131 -4.65 -22.65 2.88
CA GLY A 131 -4.26 -23.97 2.33
C GLY A 131 -4.64 -24.17 0.87
N ARG A 132 -4.70 -23.10 0.07
CA ARG A 132 -5.16 -23.13 -1.32
C ARG A 132 -4.11 -22.54 -2.27
N PRO A 133 -4.05 -23.02 -3.54
CA PRO A 133 -3.26 -22.38 -4.58
C PRO A 133 -3.66 -20.91 -4.75
N VAL A 134 -2.69 -20.04 -5.04
CA VAL A 134 -2.95 -18.59 -5.15
C VAL A 134 -3.91 -18.25 -6.27
N GLU A 135 -3.85 -19.00 -7.36
CA GLU A 135 -4.73 -18.87 -8.54
C GLU A 135 -6.21 -19.14 -8.24
N ASP A 136 -6.50 -19.83 -7.15
CA ASP A 136 -7.86 -20.19 -6.73
C ASP A 136 -8.44 -19.20 -5.71
N VAL A 137 -7.66 -18.21 -5.23
CA VAL A 137 -8.05 -17.30 -4.14
C VAL A 137 -8.26 -15.88 -4.65
N ASN A 138 -9.45 -15.32 -4.33
CA ASN A 138 -9.75 -13.92 -4.52
C ASN A 138 -9.71 -13.21 -3.17
N VAL A 139 -8.86 -12.22 -3.02
CA VAL A 139 -8.65 -11.53 -1.75
C VAL A 139 -8.73 -10.02 -1.89
N ILE A 140 -9.36 -9.37 -0.90
CA ILE A 140 -9.27 -7.93 -0.70
C ILE A 140 -8.16 -7.71 0.32
N VAL A 141 -7.07 -7.05 -0.08
CA VAL A 141 -5.96 -6.72 0.82
C VAL A 141 -6.10 -5.27 1.28
N LEU A 142 -6.09 -5.07 2.59
CA LEU A 142 -6.15 -3.76 3.25
C LEU A 142 -4.80 -3.51 3.93
N HIS A 143 -3.92 -2.77 3.26
CA HIS A 143 -2.66 -2.29 3.82
C HIS A 143 -2.91 -1.00 4.59
N LEU A 144 -2.93 -1.07 5.91
CA LEU A 144 -3.32 0.03 6.79
C LEU A 144 -2.12 0.45 7.66
N GLY A 145 -1.31 1.35 7.15
CA GLY A 145 -0.23 2.04 7.86
C GLY A 145 -0.55 3.53 8.06
N ASN A 146 0.48 4.36 8.17
CA ASN A 146 0.30 5.82 8.08
C ASN A 146 -0.16 6.24 6.67
N GLY A 147 0.40 5.61 5.61
CA GLY A 147 -0.25 5.50 4.31
C GLY A 147 -1.14 4.26 4.29
N ALA A 148 -2.28 4.32 3.60
CA ALA A 148 -3.20 3.20 3.54
C ALA A 148 -3.73 2.98 2.12
N SER A 149 -3.87 1.72 1.72
CA SER A 149 -4.44 1.33 0.44
C SER A 149 -5.20 0.01 0.52
N ALA A 150 -6.13 -0.17 -0.39
CA ALA A 150 -6.84 -1.43 -0.63
C ALA A 150 -6.52 -1.94 -2.03
N SER A 151 -6.51 -3.26 -2.21
CA SER A 151 -6.44 -3.90 -3.53
C SER A 151 -7.40 -5.07 -3.63
N ALA A 152 -8.03 -5.20 -4.80
CA ALA A 152 -8.78 -6.38 -5.20
C ALA A 152 -7.84 -7.29 -6.02
N VAL A 153 -7.58 -8.48 -5.50
CA VAL A 153 -6.67 -9.46 -6.12
C VAL A 153 -7.45 -10.70 -6.49
N ARG A 154 -7.43 -11.08 -7.75
CA ARG A 154 -8.08 -12.26 -8.30
C ARG A 154 -7.04 -13.27 -8.74
N GLY A 155 -6.98 -14.42 -8.08
CA GLY A 155 -6.02 -15.46 -8.47
C GLY A 155 -4.56 -14.97 -8.46
N GLY A 156 -4.15 -14.17 -7.49
CA GLY A 156 -2.82 -13.60 -7.39
C GLY A 156 -2.56 -12.37 -8.29
N VAL A 157 -3.56 -11.94 -9.10
CA VAL A 157 -3.45 -10.83 -10.04
C VAL A 157 -4.25 -9.63 -9.54
N CYS A 158 -3.62 -8.46 -9.45
CA CYS A 158 -4.32 -7.23 -9.09
C CYS A 158 -5.27 -6.81 -10.20
N VAL A 159 -6.57 -6.62 -9.87
CA VAL A 159 -7.60 -6.17 -10.80
C VAL A 159 -8.13 -4.78 -10.48
N GLU A 160 -7.91 -4.28 -9.26
CA GLU A 160 -8.28 -2.93 -8.83
C GLU A 160 -7.46 -2.52 -7.59
N THR A 161 -7.20 -1.23 -7.43
CA THR A 161 -6.53 -0.69 -6.22
C THR A 161 -7.01 0.72 -5.90
N SER A 162 -6.94 1.10 -4.63
CA SER A 162 -7.51 2.36 -4.14
C SER A 162 -6.64 3.60 -4.38
N MET A 163 -5.31 3.45 -4.36
CA MET A 163 -4.42 4.56 -4.71
C MET A 163 -4.42 4.75 -6.23
N GLY A 164 -4.35 6.00 -6.66
CA GLY A 164 -4.54 6.40 -8.05
C GLY A 164 -3.24 6.67 -8.80
N MET A 165 -3.20 7.82 -9.47
CA MET A 165 -2.01 8.35 -10.12
C MET A 165 -0.89 8.62 -9.10
N THR A 166 -1.28 9.04 -7.90
CA THR A 166 -0.41 9.29 -6.75
C THR A 166 -0.92 8.54 -5.52
N PRO A 167 -0.15 8.46 -4.42
CA PRO A 167 -0.61 7.85 -3.18
C PRO A 167 -1.64 8.69 -2.39
N LEU A 168 -2.35 9.63 -3.02
CA LEU A 168 -3.31 10.53 -2.37
C LEU A 168 -4.73 9.97 -2.39
N GLU A 169 -5.18 9.44 -3.53
CA GLU A 169 -6.53 8.87 -3.73
C GLU A 169 -6.76 7.63 -2.85
N GLY A 170 -8.01 7.37 -2.49
CA GLY A 170 -8.44 6.13 -1.85
C GLY A 170 -8.85 6.27 -0.40
N LEU A 171 -8.26 5.47 0.46
CA LEU A 171 -8.57 5.42 1.89
C LEU A 171 -8.19 6.72 2.60
N VAL A 172 -8.88 7.03 3.70
CA VAL A 172 -8.39 8.04 4.66
C VAL A 172 -7.10 7.53 5.27
N MET A 173 -6.10 8.39 5.42
CA MET A 173 -4.76 8.01 5.91
C MET A 173 -4.39 8.85 7.13
N GLY A 174 -3.20 8.66 7.66
CA GLY A 174 -2.72 9.47 8.79
C GLY A 174 -2.71 10.97 8.50
N THR A 175 -2.18 11.37 7.33
CA THR A 175 -2.04 12.79 6.93
C THR A 175 -2.66 13.14 5.59
N ARG A 176 -3.12 12.16 4.81
CA ARG A 176 -3.71 12.32 3.47
C ARG A 176 -5.21 12.16 3.51
N SER A 177 -5.90 12.96 2.70
CA SER A 177 -7.37 12.99 2.68
C SER A 177 -8.02 11.69 2.16
N GLY A 178 -7.35 10.96 1.28
CA GLY A 178 -8.02 9.95 0.45
C GLY A 178 -8.98 10.62 -0.54
N ASP A 179 -10.00 9.88 -0.97
CA ASP A 179 -10.99 10.36 -1.94
C ASP A 179 -11.66 11.65 -1.51
N LEU A 180 -11.77 12.55 -2.46
CA LEU A 180 -12.54 13.79 -2.34
C LEU A 180 -13.17 14.14 -3.70
N ASP A 181 -14.14 15.02 -3.70
CA ASP A 181 -14.61 15.63 -4.94
C ASP A 181 -13.50 16.51 -5.53
N PRO A 182 -13.06 16.28 -6.79
CA PRO A 182 -12.04 17.11 -7.44
C PRO A 182 -12.37 18.61 -7.42
N ALA A 183 -13.64 18.99 -7.38
CA ALA A 183 -14.08 20.37 -7.29
C ALA A 183 -13.64 21.08 -5.99
N VAL A 184 -13.31 20.32 -4.94
CA VAL A 184 -12.74 20.88 -3.69
C VAL A 184 -11.43 21.62 -3.98
N VAL A 185 -10.57 21.08 -4.85
CA VAL A 185 -9.30 21.72 -5.25
C VAL A 185 -9.56 23.09 -5.88
N PHE A 186 -10.52 23.16 -6.82
CA PHE A 186 -10.89 24.41 -7.50
C PHE A 186 -11.58 25.40 -6.57
N HIS A 187 -12.38 24.93 -5.64
CA HIS A 187 -13.04 25.75 -4.62
C HIS A 187 -12.01 26.42 -3.70
N LEU A 188 -11.06 25.63 -3.15
CA LEU A 188 -10.01 26.13 -2.30
C LEU A 188 -9.11 27.17 -3.01
N ALA A 189 -8.80 26.92 -4.30
CA ALA A 189 -8.03 27.89 -5.09
C ALA A 189 -8.80 29.19 -5.31
N ARG A 190 -10.10 29.12 -5.71
CA ARG A 190 -10.89 30.32 -6.10
C ARG A 190 -11.40 31.11 -4.91
N VAL A 191 -11.86 30.42 -3.86
CA VAL A 191 -12.51 31.03 -2.69
C VAL A 191 -11.52 31.19 -1.53
N GLY A 192 -10.68 30.18 -1.30
CA GLY A 192 -9.65 30.20 -0.25
C GLY A 192 -8.39 30.97 -0.66
N GLY A 193 -8.19 31.24 -1.95
CA GLY A 193 -6.99 31.90 -2.47
C GLY A 193 -5.71 31.05 -2.36
N LEU A 194 -5.86 29.73 -2.13
CA LEU A 194 -4.71 28.84 -1.98
C LEU A 194 -4.09 28.53 -3.35
N SER A 195 -2.75 28.54 -3.40
CA SER A 195 -1.99 28.06 -4.55
C SER A 195 -2.08 26.54 -4.70
N VAL A 196 -1.69 26.03 -5.87
CA VAL A 196 -1.63 24.57 -6.12
C VAL A 196 -0.73 23.86 -5.11
N ASP A 197 0.43 24.43 -4.78
CA ASP A 197 1.38 23.86 -3.83
C ASP A 197 0.83 23.83 -2.40
N GLU A 198 0.08 24.86 -2.00
CA GLU A 198 -0.59 24.91 -0.69
C GLU A 198 -1.70 23.87 -0.60
N ILE A 199 -2.48 23.68 -1.67
CA ILE A 199 -3.53 22.64 -1.73
C ILE A 199 -2.89 21.25 -1.72
N ASP A 200 -1.82 21.02 -2.50
CA ASP A 200 -1.09 19.76 -2.47
C ASP A 200 -0.58 19.46 -1.06
N SER A 201 0.07 20.43 -0.41
CA SER A 201 0.54 20.30 0.96
C SER A 201 -0.59 20.04 1.95
N LEU A 202 -1.74 20.69 1.79
CA LEU A 202 -2.92 20.49 2.62
C LEU A 202 -3.42 19.06 2.54
N LEU A 203 -3.62 18.56 1.31
CA LEU A 203 -4.22 17.25 1.07
C LEU A 203 -3.29 16.09 1.42
N ASN A 204 -1.98 16.27 1.25
CA ASN A 204 -0.98 15.23 1.51
C ASN A 204 -0.42 15.22 2.94
N LYS A 205 -0.34 16.38 3.63
CA LYS A 205 0.42 16.51 4.87
C LYS A 205 -0.40 17.02 6.06
N LYS A 206 -1.58 17.62 5.81
CA LYS A 206 -2.38 18.29 6.85
C LYS A 206 -3.84 17.84 6.86
N SER A 207 -4.15 16.74 6.20
CA SER A 207 -5.48 16.12 6.09
C SER A 207 -5.51 14.76 6.80
N GLY A 208 -6.45 13.91 6.44
CA GLY A 208 -6.61 12.60 7.05
C GLY A 208 -6.94 12.69 8.54
N LEU A 209 -6.48 11.72 9.32
CA LEU A 209 -6.69 11.70 10.78
C LEU A 209 -6.10 12.96 11.43
N LEU A 210 -4.87 13.34 11.05
CA LEU A 210 -4.22 14.56 11.54
C LEU A 210 -5.10 15.79 11.32
N GLY A 211 -5.61 15.97 10.10
CA GLY A 211 -6.44 17.13 9.77
C GLY A 211 -7.79 17.14 10.48
N MET A 212 -8.34 15.97 10.77
CA MET A 212 -9.66 15.83 11.38
C MET A 212 -9.63 15.95 12.93
N CYS A 213 -8.60 15.39 13.57
CA CYS A 213 -8.57 15.37 15.04
C CYS A 213 -7.23 15.79 15.67
N GLY A 214 -6.27 16.26 14.85
CA GLY A 214 -4.99 16.76 15.33
C GLY A 214 -3.95 15.69 15.65
N ASP A 215 -4.23 14.41 15.32
CA ASP A 215 -3.30 13.30 15.52
C ASP A 215 -3.42 12.29 14.38
N ASN A 216 -2.27 11.71 13.97
CA ASN A 216 -2.22 10.67 12.95
C ASN A 216 -1.88 9.27 13.50
N ASP A 217 -1.64 9.15 14.80
CA ASP A 217 -1.47 7.85 15.46
C ASP A 217 -2.82 7.24 15.79
N MET A 218 -3.18 6.14 15.13
CA MET A 218 -4.46 5.46 15.36
C MET A 218 -4.63 5.02 16.83
N ARG A 219 -3.57 4.73 17.56
CA ARG A 219 -3.63 4.36 18.98
C ARG A 219 -4.16 5.53 19.81
N GLU A 220 -3.68 6.73 19.54
CA GLU A 220 -4.09 7.95 20.22
C GLU A 220 -5.51 8.37 19.79
N VAL A 221 -5.85 8.24 18.51
CA VAL A 221 -7.22 8.46 18.02
C VAL A 221 -8.22 7.55 18.74
N LEU A 222 -7.91 6.24 18.85
CA LEU A 222 -8.76 5.26 19.54
C LEU A 222 -8.88 5.54 21.04
N ARG A 223 -7.77 5.90 21.70
CA ARG A 223 -7.78 6.25 23.14
C ARG A 223 -8.69 7.45 23.36
N ARG A 224 -8.50 8.54 22.63
CA ARG A 224 -9.29 9.78 22.76
C ARG A 224 -10.77 9.57 22.43
N ALA A 225 -11.07 8.81 21.38
CA ALA A 225 -12.45 8.46 21.03
C ALA A 225 -13.14 7.67 22.15
N GLY A 226 -12.41 6.75 22.80
CA GLY A 226 -12.89 6.00 23.96
C GLY A 226 -13.11 6.85 25.23
N GLU A 227 -12.37 7.95 25.36
CA GLU A 227 -12.52 8.93 26.44
C GLU A 227 -13.61 9.99 26.16
N GLY A 228 -14.31 9.90 25.02
CA GLY A 228 -15.42 10.79 24.67
C GLY A 228 -15.03 12.00 23.84
N ASP A 229 -13.82 12.07 23.27
CA ASP A 229 -13.43 13.12 22.32
C ASP A 229 -14.21 12.94 20.99
N GLY A 230 -15.18 13.84 20.76
CA GLY A 230 -16.03 13.81 19.58
C GLY A 230 -15.28 13.99 18.26
N THR A 231 -14.16 14.72 18.22
CA THR A 231 -13.36 14.91 17.00
C THR A 231 -12.58 13.66 16.65
N ALA A 232 -11.99 13.00 17.65
CA ALA A 232 -11.30 11.73 17.47
C ALA A 232 -12.29 10.61 17.05
N ARG A 233 -13.49 10.60 17.65
CA ARG A 233 -14.56 9.67 17.26
C ARG A 233 -14.98 9.88 15.82
N LEU A 234 -15.23 11.13 15.41
CA LEU A 234 -15.59 11.44 14.02
C LEU A 234 -14.49 11.04 13.02
N ALA A 235 -13.23 11.28 13.37
CA ALA A 235 -12.09 10.89 12.53
C ALA A 235 -12.01 9.37 12.36
N PHE A 236 -12.18 8.62 13.46
CA PHE A 236 -12.24 7.16 13.44
C PHE A 236 -13.42 6.65 12.59
N ASP A 237 -14.62 7.18 12.79
CA ASP A 237 -15.81 6.75 12.06
C ASP A 237 -15.69 7.05 10.58
N THR A 238 -15.09 8.18 10.20
CA THR A 238 -14.80 8.53 8.79
C THR A 238 -13.80 7.56 8.16
N TYR A 239 -12.74 7.22 8.89
CA TYR A 239 -11.74 6.24 8.47
C TYR A 239 -12.38 4.86 8.22
N VAL A 240 -13.15 4.36 9.18
CA VAL A 240 -13.84 3.07 9.09
C VAL A 240 -14.89 3.08 7.97
N HIS A 241 -15.66 4.15 7.85
CA HIS A 241 -16.66 4.27 6.79
C HIS A 241 -16.03 4.14 5.40
N ARG A 242 -14.86 4.75 5.19
CA ARG A 242 -14.13 4.63 3.93
C ARG A 242 -13.65 3.19 3.69
N LEU A 243 -13.15 2.49 4.72
CA LEU A 243 -12.79 1.07 4.62
C LEU A 243 -13.97 0.22 4.18
N LYS A 244 -15.14 0.38 4.81
CA LYS A 244 -16.37 -0.35 4.44
C LYS A 244 -16.78 -0.11 2.98
N LYS A 245 -16.68 1.14 2.50
CA LYS A 245 -16.95 1.46 1.09
C LYS A 245 -16.05 0.67 0.14
N TYR A 246 -14.74 0.61 0.45
CA TYR A 246 -13.79 -0.11 -0.40
C TYR A 246 -13.96 -1.62 -0.32
N ILE A 247 -14.25 -2.19 0.85
CA ILE A 247 -14.60 -3.62 0.99
C ILE A 247 -15.82 -3.94 0.14
N GLY A 248 -16.89 -3.14 0.21
CA GLY A 248 -18.11 -3.34 -0.57
C GLY A 248 -17.87 -3.20 -2.07
N ALA A 249 -17.16 -2.14 -2.51
CA ALA A 249 -16.84 -1.91 -3.91
C ALA A 249 -16.00 -3.07 -4.49
N TYR A 250 -14.98 -3.52 -3.76
CA TYR A 250 -14.10 -4.58 -4.23
C TYR A 250 -14.74 -5.97 -4.14
N SER A 251 -15.72 -6.17 -3.25
CA SER A 251 -16.56 -7.35 -3.28
C SER A 251 -17.37 -7.42 -4.57
N ALA A 252 -17.91 -6.29 -5.03
CA ALA A 252 -18.62 -6.22 -6.32
C ALA A 252 -17.67 -6.43 -7.52
N VAL A 253 -16.45 -5.85 -7.49
CA VAL A 253 -15.43 -6.01 -8.55
C VAL A 253 -14.98 -7.46 -8.68
N LEU A 254 -14.75 -8.14 -7.55
CA LEU A 254 -14.30 -9.53 -7.55
C LEU A 254 -15.45 -10.52 -7.85
N GLY A 255 -16.68 -10.20 -7.46
CA GLY A 255 -17.84 -11.09 -7.51
C GLY A 255 -17.79 -12.16 -6.42
N ARG A 256 -16.77 -13.03 -6.43
CA ARG A 256 -16.45 -13.96 -5.34
C ARG A 256 -15.27 -13.42 -4.53
N VAL A 257 -15.41 -13.34 -3.23
CA VAL A 257 -14.35 -13.03 -2.27
C VAL A 257 -14.12 -14.24 -1.38
N ASP A 258 -12.89 -14.70 -1.29
CA ASP A 258 -12.49 -15.80 -0.42
C ASP A 258 -11.96 -15.26 0.91
N ALA A 259 -11.29 -14.11 0.90
CA ALA A 259 -10.78 -13.47 2.12
C ALA A 259 -10.71 -11.94 2.04
N VAL A 260 -10.77 -11.30 3.21
CA VAL A 260 -10.33 -9.91 3.46
C VAL A 260 -9.12 -9.99 4.38
N ALA A 261 -7.97 -9.49 3.94
CA ALA A 261 -6.71 -9.53 4.67
C ALA A 261 -6.31 -8.15 5.16
N PHE A 262 -6.10 -8.00 6.46
CA PHE A 262 -5.59 -6.79 7.10
C PHE A 262 -4.09 -6.91 7.34
N THR A 263 -3.35 -5.86 7.02
CA THR A 263 -1.89 -5.82 7.15
C THR A 263 -1.38 -4.41 7.47
N ALA A 264 -0.10 -4.29 7.69
CA ALA A 264 0.61 -3.10 8.15
C ALA A 264 0.20 -2.63 9.55
N GLY A 265 0.87 -1.60 10.06
CA GLY A 265 0.86 -1.24 11.47
C GLY A 265 -0.53 -1.13 12.11
N VAL A 266 -1.49 -0.45 11.46
CA VAL A 266 -2.87 -0.33 11.94
C VAL A 266 -3.65 -1.63 11.69
N GLY A 267 -3.52 -2.21 10.48
CA GLY A 267 -4.22 -3.44 10.11
C GLY A 267 -3.88 -4.62 11.01
N GLU A 268 -2.62 -4.75 11.41
CA GLU A 268 -2.12 -5.84 12.26
C GLU A 268 -2.45 -5.64 13.74
N ASN A 269 -2.37 -4.39 14.24
CA ASN A 269 -2.35 -4.13 15.67
C ASN A 269 -3.65 -3.52 16.23
N ALA A 270 -4.48 -2.86 15.41
CA ALA A 270 -5.71 -2.22 15.86
C ALA A 270 -6.94 -3.11 15.64
N HIS A 271 -7.22 -4.01 16.58
CA HIS A 271 -8.38 -4.90 16.49
C HIS A 271 -9.71 -4.13 16.41
N GLN A 272 -9.81 -2.96 17.04
CA GLN A 272 -10.99 -2.09 16.98
C GLN A 272 -11.27 -1.59 15.55
N VAL A 273 -10.21 -1.30 14.77
CA VAL A 273 -10.35 -0.91 13.35
C VAL A 273 -10.91 -2.07 12.54
N ARG A 274 -10.38 -3.28 12.73
CA ARG A 274 -10.86 -4.48 12.01
C ARG A 274 -12.31 -4.81 12.39
N GLU A 275 -12.62 -4.76 13.69
CA GLU A 275 -13.97 -4.96 14.20
C GLU A 275 -14.96 -3.98 13.59
N ALA A 276 -14.68 -2.68 13.69
CA ALA A 276 -15.54 -1.66 13.12
C ALA A 276 -15.65 -1.72 11.59
N ALA A 277 -14.59 -2.12 10.88
CA ALA A 277 -14.61 -2.26 9.43
C ALA A 277 -15.45 -3.45 8.94
N ILE A 278 -15.54 -4.52 9.74
CA ILE A 278 -16.29 -5.75 9.40
C ILE A 278 -17.71 -5.72 9.95
N ASP A 279 -17.96 -4.98 11.03
CA ASP A 279 -19.30 -4.85 11.62
C ASP A 279 -20.35 -4.46 10.56
N GLY A 280 -21.51 -5.14 10.57
CA GLY A 280 -22.60 -4.94 9.60
C GLY A 280 -22.35 -5.50 8.20
N LEU A 281 -21.27 -6.28 7.97
CA LEU A 281 -20.99 -6.91 6.68
C LEU A 281 -21.31 -8.41 6.64
N ALA A 282 -22.14 -8.92 7.56
CA ALA A 282 -22.52 -10.33 7.63
C ALA A 282 -23.20 -10.83 6.35
N GLU A 283 -23.99 -10.00 5.67
CA GLU A 283 -24.63 -10.36 4.38
C GLU A 283 -23.59 -10.58 3.27
N LEU A 284 -22.43 -9.93 3.36
CA LEU A 284 -21.29 -10.20 2.47
C LEU A 284 -20.52 -11.47 2.89
N GLY A 285 -20.92 -12.12 3.99
CA GLY A 285 -20.28 -13.32 4.51
C GLY A 285 -19.12 -13.04 5.46
N LEU A 286 -18.92 -11.79 5.87
CA LEU A 286 -17.85 -11.36 6.76
C LEU A 286 -18.35 -11.31 8.20
N VAL A 287 -17.83 -12.20 9.05
CA VAL A 287 -18.15 -12.25 10.49
C VAL A 287 -16.86 -12.51 11.26
N LEU A 288 -16.60 -11.70 12.30
CA LEU A 288 -15.42 -11.85 13.16
C LEU A 288 -15.68 -12.77 14.34
N ASP A 289 -14.66 -13.54 14.71
CA ASP A 289 -14.45 -14.02 16.06
C ASP A 289 -13.75 -12.91 16.85
N LEU A 290 -14.42 -12.33 17.84
CA LEU A 290 -13.93 -11.16 18.57
C LEU A 290 -12.71 -11.50 19.44
N ASP A 291 -12.64 -12.70 20.01
CA ASP A 291 -11.51 -13.14 20.84
C ASP A 291 -10.28 -13.37 19.96
N ALA A 292 -10.45 -14.08 18.84
CA ALA A 292 -9.39 -14.27 17.85
C ALA A 292 -8.91 -12.92 17.25
N ASN A 293 -9.84 -11.99 17.01
CA ASN A 293 -9.51 -10.65 16.52
C ASN A 293 -8.70 -9.84 17.53
N ALA A 294 -9.02 -9.92 18.82
CA ALA A 294 -8.32 -9.20 19.88
C ALA A 294 -6.93 -9.80 20.20
N ALA A 295 -6.74 -11.09 19.95
CA ALA A 295 -5.49 -11.78 20.20
C ALA A 295 -4.34 -11.18 19.36
N ARG A 296 -3.14 -11.08 19.95
CA ARG A 296 -1.92 -10.62 19.26
C ARG A 296 -1.10 -11.81 18.79
N SER A 297 -0.57 -11.74 17.59
CA SER A 297 0.34 -12.75 17.04
C SER A 297 1.25 -12.11 15.98
N PRO A 298 2.53 -12.43 15.96
CA PRO A 298 3.43 -12.04 14.89
C PRO A 298 3.27 -12.93 13.63
N ARG A 299 2.40 -13.94 13.67
CA ARG A 299 2.19 -14.89 12.57
C ARG A 299 0.86 -14.61 11.89
N PRO A 300 0.75 -14.91 10.58
CA PRO A 300 -0.53 -14.89 9.87
C PRO A 300 -1.58 -15.75 10.62
N ARG A 301 -2.82 -15.23 10.69
CA ARG A 301 -3.92 -15.92 11.36
C ARG A 301 -5.28 -15.54 10.78
N LEU A 302 -6.24 -16.44 10.90
CA LEU A 302 -7.64 -16.15 10.68
C LEU A 302 -8.24 -15.56 11.94
N VAL A 303 -9.14 -14.60 11.76
CA VAL A 303 -9.90 -13.92 12.81
C VAL A 303 -11.39 -13.88 12.47
N SER A 304 -11.81 -14.64 11.48
CA SER A 304 -13.22 -14.86 11.14
C SER A 304 -13.85 -15.92 12.04
N ALA A 305 -15.15 -15.81 12.31
CA ALA A 305 -15.92 -16.85 12.97
C ALA A 305 -16.03 -18.10 12.08
N ASP A 306 -16.18 -19.30 12.68
CA ASP A 306 -16.22 -20.58 11.95
C ASP A 306 -17.34 -20.65 10.89
N HIS A 307 -18.44 -19.93 11.12
CA HIS A 307 -19.58 -19.88 10.19
C HIS A 307 -19.47 -18.79 9.12
N ALA A 308 -18.41 -17.99 9.12
CA ALA A 308 -18.18 -16.96 8.11
C ALA A 308 -17.93 -17.61 6.74
N ARG A 309 -18.57 -17.06 5.69
CA ARG A 309 -18.37 -17.53 4.31
C ARG A 309 -17.11 -16.96 3.68
N VAL A 310 -16.68 -15.82 4.15
CA VAL A 310 -15.47 -15.10 3.70
C VAL A 310 -14.51 -15.03 4.88
N ALA A 311 -13.31 -15.53 4.70
CA ALA A 311 -12.28 -15.48 5.73
C ALA A 311 -11.87 -14.02 6.02
N VAL A 312 -11.63 -13.70 7.28
CA VAL A 312 -10.95 -12.48 7.68
C VAL A 312 -9.59 -12.86 8.24
N ALA A 313 -8.54 -12.34 7.64
CA ALA A 313 -7.16 -12.65 7.99
C ALA A 313 -6.42 -11.42 8.51
N VAL A 314 -5.50 -11.65 9.44
CA VAL A 314 -4.45 -10.71 9.80
C VAL A 314 -3.13 -11.31 9.35
N VAL A 315 -2.47 -10.64 8.41
CA VAL A 315 -1.25 -11.12 7.76
C VAL A 315 -0.18 -10.04 7.91
N PRO A 316 0.82 -10.24 8.78
CA PRO A 316 1.94 -9.32 8.84
C PRO A 316 2.63 -9.23 7.48
N THR A 317 2.83 -8.00 6.99
CA THR A 317 3.55 -7.79 5.74
C THR A 317 5.05 -7.90 5.97
N ASP A 318 5.75 -8.39 4.95
CA ASP A 318 7.22 -8.42 4.92
C ASP A 318 7.68 -7.94 3.53
N GLU A 319 7.70 -6.61 3.37
CA GLU A 319 8.07 -5.97 2.11
C GLU A 319 9.56 -6.18 1.79
N GLU A 320 10.41 -6.28 2.81
CA GLU A 320 11.84 -6.50 2.66
C GLU A 320 12.12 -7.90 2.14
N LEU A 321 11.47 -8.93 2.71
CA LEU A 321 11.53 -10.30 2.20
C LEU A 321 10.98 -10.40 0.78
N GLU A 322 9.91 -9.70 0.47
CA GLU A 322 9.33 -9.67 -0.87
C GLU A 322 10.31 -9.10 -1.89
N ILE A 323 10.95 -7.95 -1.56
CA ILE A 323 11.95 -7.31 -2.42
C ILE A 323 13.16 -8.22 -2.60
N ALA A 324 13.66 -8.81 -1.51
CA ALA A 324 14.79 -9.74 -1.55
C ALA A 324 14.48 -10.97 -2.42
N THR A 325 13.28 -11.55 -2.26
CA THR A 325 12.83 -12.72 -3.04
C THR A 325 12.77 -12.40 -4.53
N GLN A 326 12.19 -11.25 -4.89
CA GLN A 326 12.09 -10.82 -6.29
C GLN A 326 13.47 -10.51 -6.89
N ALA A 327 14.34 -9.85 -6.13
CA ALA A 327 15.70 -9.54 -6.57
C ALA A 327 16.53 -10.82 -6.77
N TYR A 328 16.48 -11.73 -5.81
CA TYR A 328 17.16 -13.02 -5.87
C TYR A 328 16.70 -13.84 -7.08
N ALA A 329 15.40 -13.99 -7.27
CA ALA A 329 14.83 -14.74 -8.38
C ALA A 329 15.28 -14.18 -9.74
N LEU A 330 15.42 -12.85 -9.86
CA LEU A 330 15.85 -12.22 -11.13
C LEU A 330 17.31 -12.49 -11.48
N VAL A 331 18.20 -12.56 -10.47
CA VAL A 331 19.66 -12.69 -10.72
C VAL A 331 20.14 -14.14 -10.72
N THR A 332 19.29 -15.10 -10.32
CA THR A 332 19.63 -16.54 -10.28
C THR A 332 18.97 -17.36 -11.38
N GLN A 333 18.19 -16.73 -12.27
CA GLN A 333 17.65 -17.33 -13.49
C GLN A 333 18.69 -17.28 -14.62
#